data_39a9b503d08e8e56510787dc9184ce84
#
_entry.id   39a9b503d08e8e56510787dc9184ce84
#
_cell.length_a   1.000
_cell.length_b   1.000
_cell.length_c   1.000
_cell.angle_alpha   90.00
_cell.angle_beta   90.00
_cell.angle_gamma   90.00
#
_symmetry.space_group_name_H-M   'P 1'
#
loop_
_entity.id
_entity.type
_entity.pdbx_description
1 polymer ?
#
loop_
_entity_poly.entity_id
_entity_poly.type
_entity_poly.pdbx_seq_one_letter_code
_entity_poly.pdbx_strand_id
1 'polypeptide(L)'
;MQTQLTVLNNGLHVVSKKDETTGMFNIGVWCRCGSRFETPAQNGIAHFCEHMTFKGTTTRSELEINEQIADLGGKSNAWTDMDTTAFSIEVLNEDREAAIELLADILLNSTFTEANIDSERQVIFQEMYEDENDSDDCFNDAFSQLVYGSQPLGRDILGSRETLGKIGKPELDAWRQRCYCGENLILSAAGNFEHEELVRLAEKYFGKLPRGQKAVRL
;
A
#
# COMPACT_ATOMS: atom_id res chain seq x y z
N MET A 1 -24.98 -7.26 10.94
CA MET A 1 -23.88 -6.31 10.63
C MET A 1 -23.98 -5.92 9.15
N GLN A 2 -24.22 -4.64 8.85
CA GLN A 2 -24.36 -4.14 7.48
C GLN A 2 -23.09 -3.38 7.08
N THR A 3 -22.57 -3.64 5.90
CA THR A 3 -21.47 -2.86 5.32
C THR A 3 -22.04 -1.56 4.76
N GLN A 4 -21.39 -0.45 5.04
CA GLN A 4 -21.73 0.88 4.53
C GLN A 4 -20.64 1.37 3.58
N LEU A 5 -21.03 2.14 2.56
CA LEU A 5 -20.16 2.72 1.56
C LEU A 5 -20.50 4.18 1.30
N THR A 6 -19.50 5.04 1.35
CA THR A 6 -19.56 6.42 0.87
C THR A 6 -18.43 6.68 -0.11
N VAL A 7 -18.68 7.43 -1.17
CA VAL A 7 -17.66 7.87 -2.13
C VAL A 7 -17.45 9.37 -1.93
N LEU A 8 -16.22 9.76 -1.59
CA LEU A 8 -15.86 11.16 -1.40
C LEU A 8 -15.78 11.92 -2.72
N ASN A 9 -15.78 13.25 -2.66
CA ASN A 9 -15.71 14.10 -3.85
C ASN A 9 -14.44 13.87 -4.71
N ASN A 10 -13.37 13.41 -4.09
CA ASN A 10 -12.12 13.07 -4.78
C ASN A 10 -12.10 11.63 -5.35
N GLY A 11 -13.20 10.89 -5.23
CA GLY A 11 -13.35 9.52 -5.75
C GLY A 11 -12.93 8.42 -4.76
N LEU A 12 -12.37 8.74 -3.59
CA LEU A 12 -12.02 7.78 -2.56
C LEU A 12 -13.28 7.05 -2.06
N HIS A 13 -13.25 5.71 -2.09
CA HIS A 13 -14.29 4.87 -1.54
C HIS A 13 -14.02 4.62 -0.06
N VAL A 14 -14.97 4.96 0.81
CA VAL A 14 -14.91 4.73 2.26
C VAL A 14 -15.88 3.62 2.61
N VAL A 15 -15.36 2.49 3.06
CA VAL A 15 -16.14 1.29 3.41
C VAL A 15 -16.03 1.04 4.91
N SER A 16 -17.12 0.78 5.58
CA SER A 16 -17.11 0.43 6.99
C SER A 16 -17.96 -0.78 7.32
N LYS A 17 -17.55 -1.48 8.37
CA LYS A 17 -18.33 -2.54 9.02
C LYS A 17 -18.29 -2.33 10.52
N LYS A 18 -19.43 -1.88 11.09
CA LYS A 18 -19.55 -1.73 12.55
C LYS A 18 -19.65 -3.08 13.23
N ASP A 19 -18.83 -3.27 14.27
CA ASP A 19 -18.87 -4.40 15.19
C ASP A 19 -18.78 -3.90 16.63
N GLU A 20 -19.90 -3.91 17.35
CA GLU A 20 -20.00 -3.45 18.75
C GLU A 20 -19.40 -4.44 19.74
N THR A 21 -19.02 -5.63 19.30
CA THR A 21 -18.51 -6.69 20.19
C THR A 21 -17.00 -6.66 20.34
N THR A 22 -16.28 -5.87 19.53
CA THR A 22 -14.82 -5.75 19.55
C THR A 22 -14.36 -4.44 20.17
N GLY A 23 -13.27 -4.49 20.93
CA GLY A 23 -12.49 -3.33 21.35
C GLY A 23 -11.43 -2.88 20.32
N MET A 24 -11.27 -3.65 19.24
CA MET A 24 -10.27 -3.39 18.22
C MET A 24 -10.84 -2.55 17.06
N PHE A 25 -9.97 -1.77 16.45
CA PHE A 25 -10.22 -1.05 15.21
C PHE A 25 -9.19 -1.49 14.17
N ASN A 26 -9.67 -1.99 13.06
CA ASN A 26 -8.82 -2.36 11.93
C ASN A 26 -9.12 -1.42 10.77
N ILE A 27 -8.11 -0.78 10.22
CA ILE A 27 -8.21 0.09 9.06
C ILE A 27 -7.21 -0.33 7.99
N GLY A 28 -7.63 -0.26 6.74
CA GLY A 28 -6.76 -0.51 5.59
C GLY A 28 -7.04 0.42 4.42
N VAL A 29 -6.00 0.74 3.69
CA VAL A 29 -6.07 1.39 2.38
C VAL A 29 -5.65 0.38 1.32
N TRP A 30 -6.54 0.15 0.37
CA TRP A 30 -6.37 -0.75 -0.74
C TRP A 30 -6.19 0.07 -2.01
N CYS A 31 -5.00 0.01 -2.59
CA CYS A 31 -4.71 0.59 -3.89
C CYS A 31 -4.98 -0.45 -4.98
N ARG A 32 -5.83 -0.14 -5.93
CA ARG A 32 -6.17 -1.02 -7.05
C ARG A 32 -5.11 -1.00 -8.15
N CYS A 33 -3.85 -1.06 -7.75
CA CYS A 33 -2.67 -1.07 -8.61
C CYS A 33 -1.64 -2.00 -7.96
N GLY A 34 -1.50 -3.20 -8.48
CA GLY A 34 -0.44 -4.15 -8.16
C GLY A 34 0.49 -4.37 -9.36
N SER A 35 1.28 -5.44 -9.35
CA SER A 35 2.28 -5.72 -10.38
C SER A 35 1.71 -5.87 -11.80
N ARG A 36 0.44 -6.22 -11.93
CA ARG A 36 -0.28 -6.34 -13.21
C ARG A 36 -0.44 -5.01 -13.97
N PHE A 37 -0.27 -3.88 -13.28
CA PHE A 37 -0.39 -2.54 -13.85
C PHE A 37 0.96 -1.95 -14.28
N GLU A 38 2.03 -2.73 -14.14
CA GLU A 38 3.39 -2.36 -14.51
C GLU A 38 3.67 -2.64 -15.98
N THR A 39 4.45 -1.77 -16.61
CA THR A 39 5.08 -2.10 -17.89
C THR A 39 6.24 -3.08 -17.66
N PRO A 40 6.69 -3.83 -18.67
CA PRO A 40 7.86 -4.70 -18.52
C PRO A 40 9.12 -3.97 -17.99
N ALA A 41 9.29 -2.70 -18.35
CA ALA A 41 10.42 -1.88 -17.93
C ALA A 41 10.31 -1.38 -16.47
N GLN A 42 9.11 -1.45 -15.89
CA GLN A 42 8.80 -1.02 -14.53
C GLN A 42 8.51 -2.18 -13.59
N ASN A 43 8.76 -3.42 -14.01
CA ASN A 43 8.43 -4.60 -13.21
C ASN A 43 9.13 -4.56 -11.85
N GLY A 44 8.35 -4.74 -10.78
CA GLY A 44 8.76 -4.61 -9.38
C GLY A 44 8.51 -3.24 -8.75
N ILE A 45 8.02 -2.23 -9.52
CA ILE A 45 7.84 -0.86 -8.98
C ILE A 45 6.70 -0.76 -7.97
N ALA A 46 5.66 -1.59 -8.08
CA ALA A 46 4.54 -1.58 -7.13
C ALA A 46 5.02 -2.01 -5.74
N HIS A 47 5.75 -3.11 -5.67
CA HIS A 47 6.36 -3.63 -4.44
C HIS A 47 7.42 -2.67 -3.90
N PHE A 48 8.29 -2.15 -4.74
CA PHE A 48 9.29 -1.16 -4.32
C PHE A 48 8.62 0.10 -3.75
N CYS A 49 7.55 0.59 -4.35
CA CYS A 49 6.80 1.74 -3.85
C CYS A 49 6.13 1.45 -2.50
N GLU A 50 5.67 0.22 -2.26
CA GLU A 50 5.15 -0.22 -0.97
C GLU A 50 6.21 -0.07 0.12
N HIS A 51 7.40 -0.68 -0.05
CA HIS A 51 8.54 -0.56 0.87
C HIS A 51 8.87 0.89 1.18
N MET A 52 8.98 1.71 0.13
CA MET A 52 9.33 3.12 0.27
C MET A 52 8.31 3.94 1.05
N THR A 53 7.06 3.48 1.15
CA THR A 53 6.00 4.17 1.88
C THR A 53 6.31 4.33 3.37
N PHE A 54 7.06 3.39 3.96
CA PHE A 54 7.42 3.40 5.39
C PHE A 54 8.78 4.06 5.69
N LYS A 55 9.51 4.54 4.69
CA LYS A 55 10.89 5.03 4.84
C LYS A 55 11.00 6.53 5.18
N GLY A 56 9.93 7.09 5.70
CA GLY A 56 9.84 8.47 6.17
C GLY A 56 8.97 9.35 5.32
N THR A 57 8.36 10.33 5.97
CA THR A 57 7.47 11.33 5.40
C THR A 57 8.06 12.72 5.52
N THR A 58 7.32 13.73 5.11
CA THR A 58 7.71 15.13 5.32
C THR A 58 7.65 15.56 6.81
N THR A 59 7.00 14.76 7.65
CA THR A 59 6.76 15.08 9.08
C THR A 59 7.34 14.05 10.03
N ARG A 60 7.70 12.86 9.56
CA ARG A 60 8.21 11.74 10.37
C ARG A 60 9.39 11.05 9.69
N SER A 61 10.40 10.70 10.44
CA SER A 61 11.42 9.73 10.04
C SER A 61 10.86 8.31 10.06
N GLU A 62 11.56 7.35 9.47
CA GLU A 62 11.25 5.93 9.55
C GLU A 62 11.15 5.43 11.00
N LEU A 63 12.09 5.87 11.86
CA LEU A 63 12.09 5.51 13.27
C LEU A 63 10.82 6.00 13.99
N GLU A 64 10.43 7.26 13.78
CA GLU A 64 9.22 7.84 14.38
C GLU A 64 7.93 7.16 13.89
N ILE A 65 7.89 6.70 12.64
CA ILE A 65 6.78 5.89 12.13
C ILE A 65 6.68 4.56 12.91
N ASN A 66 7.80 3.86 13.04
CA ASN A 66 7.85 2.57 13.74
C ASN A 66 7.54 2.72 15.24
N GLU A 67 8.07 3.76 15.89
CA GLU A 67 7.79 4.08 17.29
C GLU A 67 6.30 4.39 17.48
N GLN A 68 5.68 5.19 16.61
CA GLN A 68 4.26 5.50 16.71
C GLN A 68 3.37 4.25 16.52
N ILE A 69 3.72 3.35 15.59
CA ILE A 69 3.00 2.07 15.44
C ILE A 69 3.11 1.24 16.72
N ALA A 70 4.31 1.18 17.31
CA ALA A 70 4.55 0.45 18.56
C ALA A 70 3.82 1.09 19.76
N ASP A 71 3.82 2.42 19.88
CA ASP A 71 3.15 3.17 20.94
C ASP A 71 1.63 3.00 20.90
N LEU A 72 1.05 2.89 19.69
CA LEU A 72 -0.36 2.55 19.52
C LEU A 72 -0.69 1.11 19.95
N GLY A 73 0.34 0.31 20.33
CA GLY A 73 0.16 -1.12 20.66
C GLY A 73 -0.38 -1.93 19.49
N GLY A 74 -0.26 -1.37 18.29
CA GLY A 74 -0.89 -1.85 17.06
C GLY A 74 -0.05 -2.85 16.29
N LYS A 75 -0.68 -3.42 15.26
CA LYS A 75 -0.02 -4.19 14.23
C LYS A 75 -0.20 -3.47 12.91
N SER A 76 0.89 -3.25 12.18
CA SER A 76 0.85 -2.79 10.80
C SER A 76 1.22 -3.92 9.86
N ASN A 77 0.63 -3.91 8.69
CA ASN A 77 1.00 -4.81 7.60
C ASN A 77 0.82 -4.09 6.27
N ALA A 78 1.65 -4.47 5.30
CA ALA A 78 1.50 -4.08 3.91
C ALA A 78 1.85 -5.25 3.02
N TRP A 79 1.29 -5.29 1.83
CA TRP A 79 1.61 -6.29 0.83
C TRP A 79 1.23 -5.81 -0.57
N THR A 80 1.96 -6.31 -1.53
CA THR A 80 1.65 -6.14 -2.95
C THR A 80 1.32 -7.49 -3.57
N ASP A 81 0.21 -7.53 -4.29
CA ASP A 81 -0.13 -8.64 -5.17
C ASP A 81 -0.25 -8.17 -6.64
N MET A 82 -0.74 -9.04 -7.50
CA MET A 82 -0.88 -8.72 -8.92
C MET A 82 -1.90 -7.60 -9.20
N ASP A 83 -2.99 -7.54 -8.44
CA ASP A 83 -4.09 -6.59 -8.67
C ASP A 83 -4.10 -5.41 -7.68
N THR A 84 -3.46 -5.55 -6.51
CA THR A 84 -3.55 -4.58 -5.41
C THR A 84 -2.24 -4.39 -4.68
N THR A 85 -2.05 -3.20 -4.11
CA THR A 85 -1.14 -2.94 -3.00
C THR A 85 -1.98 -2.48 -1.82
N ALA A 86 -1.77 -3.06 -0.64
CA ALA A 86 -2.58 -2.77 0.53
C ALA A 86 -1.72 -2.42 1.75
N PHE A 87 -2.28 -1.58 2.60
CA PHE A 87 -1.67 -1.10 3.84
C PHE A 87 -2.71 -1.19 4.94
N SER A 88 -2.39 -1.75 6.09
CA SER A 88 -3.33 -1.88 7.19
C SER A 88 -2.69 -1.61 8.55
N ILE A 89 -3.51 -1.08 9.46
CA ILE A 89 -3.14 -0.88 10.86
C ILE A 89 -4.30 -1.39 11.73
N GLU A 90 -3.98 -2.18 12.74
CA GLU A 90 -4.91 -2.66 13.76
C GLU A 90 -4.51 -2.06 15.11
N VAL A 91 -5.44 -1.39 15.80
CA VAL A 91 -5.23 -0.71 17.09
C VAL A 91 -6.43 -0.88 18.01
N LEU A 92 -6.36 -0.37 19.23
CA LEU A 92 -7.55 -0.19 20.05
C LEU A 92 -8.49 0.84 19.45
N ASN A 93 -9.79 0.68 19.68
CA ASN A 93 -10.81 1.55 19.09
C ASN A 93 -10.68 3.03 19.49
N GLU A 94 -10.09 3.33 20.65
CA GLU A 94 -9.79 4.70 21.10
C GLU A 94 -8.70 5.40 20.28
N ASP A 95 -7.78 4.64 19.68
CA ASP A 95 -6.64 5.14 18.90
C ASP A 95 -6.93 5.25 17.38
N ARG A 96 -8.19 5.02 16.97
CA ARG A 96 -8.58 4.96 15.55
C ARG A 96 -8.22 6.22 14.74
N GLU A 97 -8.34 7.41 15.35
CA GLU A 97 -7.98 8.65 14.64
C GLU A 97 -6.48 8.74 14.39
N ALA A 98 -5.65 8.37 15.38
CA ALA A 98 -4.21 8.35 15.24
C ALA A 98 -3.75 7.33 14.18
N ALA A 99 -4.39 6.16 14.11
CA ALA A 99 -4.11 5.16 13.08
C ALA A 99 -4.47 5.65 11.67
N ILE A 100 -5.61 6.33 11.53
CA ILE A 100 -6.04 6.91 10.24
C ILE A 100 -5.08 8.03 9.80
N GLU A 101 -4.68 8.89 10.72
CA GLU A 101 -3.75 9.98 10.48
C GLU A 101 -2.38 9.46 10.03
N LEU A 102 -1.83 8.48 10.76
CA LEU A 102 -0.55 7.86 10.43
C LEU A 102 -0.60 7.19 9.05
N LEU A 103 -1.67 6.43 8.77
CA LEU A 103 -1.84 5.75 7.49
C LEU A 103 -1.93 6.76 6.33
N ALA A 104 -2.62 7.88 6.53
CA ALA A 104 -2.68 8.95 5.56
C ALA A 104 -1.30 9.61 5.34
N ASP A 105 -0.55 9.86 6.41
CA ASP A 105 0.77 10.49 6.33
C ASP A 105 1.77 9.63 5.55
N ILE A 106 1.87 8.34 5.86
CA ILE A 106 2.79 7.43 5.16
C ILE A 106 2.43 7.25 3.68
N LEU A 107 1.13 7.29 3.33
CA LEU A 107 0.69 7.13 1.94
C LEU A 107 0.84 8.41 1.11
N LEU A 108 0.55 9.57 1.70
CA LEU A 108 0.45 10.83 0.97
C LEU A 108 1.73 11.67 1.02
N ASN A 109 2.51 11.55 2.09
CA ASN A 109 3.63 12.45 2.38
C ASN A 109 5.00 11.77 2.36
N SER A 110 5.12 10.48 1.96
CA SER A 110 6.42 9.80 1.85
C SER A 110 7.37 10.57 0.95
N THR A 111 8.64 10.66 1.35
CA THR A 111 9.62 11.54 0.70
C THR A 111 10.46 10.85 -0.38
N PHE A 112 10.61 9.53 -0.34
CA PHE A 112 11.39 8.74 -1.29
C PHE A 112 12.80 9.33 -1.52
N THR A 113 13.61 9.42 -0.45
CA THR A 113 14.99 9.92 -0.57
C THR A 113 15.86 8.94 -1.33
N GLU A 114 16.86 9.43 -2.09
CA GLU A 114 17.80 8.59 -2.84
C GLU A 114 18.52 7.58 -1.92
N ALA A 115 18.91 8.02 -0.71
CA ALA A 115 19.56 7.14 0.25
C ALA A 115 18.68 5.98 0.69
N ASN A 116 17.38 6.24 0.94
CA ASN A 116 16.43 5.20 1.30
C ASN A 116 16.13 4.28 0.12
N ILE A 117 16.03 4.83 -1.10
CA ILE A 117 15.83 4.03 -2.33
C ILE A 117 16.99 3.05 -2.52
N ASP A 118 18.25 3.51 -2.35
CA ASP A 118 19.41 2.66 -2.51
C ASP A 118 19.52 1.58 -1.42
N SER A 119 19.17 1.95 -0.18
CA SER A 119 19.11 0.99 0.93
C SER A 119 18.02 -0.06 0.71
N GLU A 120 16.83 0.38 0.38
CA GLU A 120 15.67 -0.51 0.24
C GLU A 120 15.78 -1.43 -0.97
N ARG A 121 16.41 -0.97 -2.04
CA ARG A 121 16.75 -1.83 -3.19
C ARG A 121 17.59 -3.03 -2.78
N GLN A 122 18.50 -2.87 -1.80
CA GLN A 122 19.30 -4.00 -1.30
C GLN A 122 18.44 -4.96 -0.45
N VAL A 123 17.47 -4.44 0.29
CA VAL A 123 16.50 -5.28 1.04
C VAL A 123 15.69 -6.13 0.06
N ILE A 124 15.15 -5.52 -0.99
CA ILE A 124 14.38 -6.26 -2.01
C ILE A 124 15.27 -7.30 -2.73
N PHE A 125 16.55 -6.98 -2.99
CA PHE A 125 17.47 -7.97 -3.53
C PHE A 125 17.74 -9.15 -2.59
N GLN A 126 17.64 -8.93 -1.28
CA GLN A 126 17.73 -10.00 -0.30
C GLN A 126 16.46 -10.85 -0.28
N GLU A 127 15.28 -10.22 -0.37
CA GLU A 127 13.99 -10.92 -0.50
C GLU A 127 13.96 -11.80 -1.75
N MET A 128 14.38 -11.27 -2.90
CA MET A 128 14.52 -12.07 -4.13
C MET A 128 15.40 -13.31 -3.93
N TYR A 129 16.48 -13.17 -3.17
CA TYR A 129 17.35 -14.31 -2.88
C TYR A 129 16.66 -15.33 -1.96
N GLU A 130 15.84 -14.87 -1.02
CA GLU A 130 15.07 -15.75 -0.12
C GLU A 130 14.00 -16.50 -0.90
N ASP A 131 13.24 -15.83 -1.77
CA ASP A 131 12.21 -16.43 -2.64
C ASP A 131 12.82 -17.45 -3.63
N GLU A 132 14.01 -17.14 -4.22
CA GLU A 132 14.75 -18.09 -5.08
C GLU A 132 15.18 -19.38 -4.36
N ASN A 133 15.20 -19.38 -3.02
CA ASN A 133 15.53 -20.55 -2.18
C ASN A 133 14.31 -21.17 -1.49
N ASP A 134 13.12 -20.58 -1.64
CA ASP A 134 11.86 -21.20 -1.21
C ASP A 134 11.23 -22.02 -2.34
N SER A 135 10.93 -23.29 -2.06
CA SER A 135 10.42 -24.21 -3.07
C SER A 135 8.99 -23.89 -3.53
N ASP A 136 8.17 -23.32 -2.63
CA ASP A 136 6.78 -23.00 -2.93
C ASP A 136 6.70 -21.74 -3.78
N ASP A 137 7.54 -20.73 -3.50
CA ASP A 137 7.63 -19.50 -4.27
C ASP A 137 8.21 -19.78 -5.67
N CYS A 138 9.30 -20.54 -5.76
CA CYS A 138 9.85 -20.99 -7.04
C CYS A 138 8.83 -21.77 -7.89
N PHE A 139 8.02 -22.64 -7.27
CA PHE A 139 6.99 -23.38 -7.99
C PHE A 139 5.89 -22.46 -8.50
N ASN A 140 5.40 -21.54 -7.67
CA ASN A 140 4.33 -20.60 -8.02
C ASN A 140 4.75 -19.68 -9.16
N ASP A 141 5.99 -19.17 -9.13
CA ASP A 141 6.53 -18.31 -10.18
C ASP A 141 6.73 -19.07 -11.49
N ALA A 142 7.33 -20.27 -11.43
CA ALA A 142 7.49 -21.11 -12.60
C ALA A 142 6.14 -21.51 -13.22
N PHE A 143 5.13 -21.79 -12.39
CA PHE A 143 3.78 -22.08 -12.84
C PHE A 143 3.12 -20.87 -13.50
N SER A 144 3.22 -19.69 -12.86
CA SER A 144 2.68 -18.43 -13.39
C SER A 144 3.33 -18.06 -14.73
N GLN A 145 4.64 -18.21 -14.85
CA GLN A 145 5.37 -17.96 -16.07
C GLN A 145 4.99 -18.97 -17.17
N LEU A 146 4.80 -20.25 -16.83
CA LEU A 146 4.37 -21.28 -17.78
C LEU A 146 2.97 -21.00 -18.36
N VAL A 147 2.05 -20.54 -17.49
CA VAL A 147 0.64 -20.32 -17.89
C VAL A 147 0.48 -18.98 -18.62
N TYR A 148 1.10 -17.92 -18.15
CA TYR A 148 0.87 -16.55 -18.63
C TYR A 148 2.01 -16.01 -19.49
N GLY A 149 3.19 -16.65 -19.51
CA GLY A 149 4.34 -16.23 -20.29
C GLY A 149 4.80 -14.82 -19.98
N SER A 150 4.97 -13.98 -21.00
CA SER A 150 5.40 -12.58 -20.87
C SER A 150 4.28 -11.59 -20.49
N GLN A 151 3.05 -12.08 -20.28
CA GLN A 151 1.95 -11.24 -19.82
C GLN A 151 2.20 -10.73 -18.39
N PRO A 152 1.52 -9.66 -17.96
CA PRO A 152 1.70 -9.13 -16.61
C PRO A 152 1.53 -10.16 -15.49
N LEU A 153 0.61 -11.11 -15.63
CA LEU A 153 0.37 -12.17 -14.65
C LEU A 153 1.46 -13.26 -14.59
N GLY A 154 2.34 -13.31 -15.57
CA GLY A 154 3.47 -14.25 -15.59
C GLY A 154 4.80 -13.64 -15.14
N ARG A 155 4.77 -12.35 -14.72
CA ARG A 155 5.96 -11.68 -14.20
C ARG A 155 5.99 -11.77 -12.68
N ASP A 156 7.20 -11.90 -12.14
CA ASP A 156 7.46 -11.84 -10.72
C ASP A 156 7.04 -10.47 -10.14
N ILE A 157 6.39 -10.47 -8.96
CA ILE A 157 5.96 -9.27 -8.25
C ILE A 157 7.15 -8.44 -7.78
N LEU A 158 8.25 -9.10 -7.36
CA LEU A 158 9.48 -8.44 -6.94
C LEU A 158 10.22 -7.79 -8.13
N GLY A 159 9.89 -8.20 -9.36
CA GLY A 159 10.59 -7.73 -10.55
C GLY A 159 11.89 -8.47 -10.80
N SER A 160 12.92 -7.76 -11.27
CA SER A 160 14.25 -8.30 -11.51
C SER A 160 15.33 -7.30 -11.06
N ARG A 161 16.56 -7.81 -10.81
CA ARG A 161 17.71 -6.93 -10.50
C ARG A 161 17.94 -5.88 -11.59
N GLU A 162 17.65 -6.22 -12.87
CA GLU A 162 17.79 -5.29 -13.98
C GLU A 162 16.74 -4.18 -13.94
N THR A 163 15.47 -4.51 -13.70
CA THR A 163 14.38 -3.52 -13.63
C THR A 163 14.51 -2.64 -12.41
N LEU A 164 14.73 -3.24 -11.23
CA LEU A 164 14.90 -2.50 -9.97
C LEU A 164 16.13 -1.59 -9.97
N GLY A 165 17.21 -1.99 -10.66
CA GLY A 165 18.40 -1.17 -10.82
C GLY A 165 18.18 0.13 -11.62
N LYS A 166 17.08 0.20 -12.38
CA LYS A 166 16.70 1.38 -13.18
C LYS A 166 15.62 2.24 -12.53
N ILE A 167 14.95 1.71 -11.50
CA ILE A 167 13.90 2.42 -10.77
C ILE A 167 14.57 3.36 -9.77
N GLY A 168 14.33 4.65 -9.93
CA GLY A 168 14.76 5.70 -9.01
C GLY A 168 13.57 6.55 -8.54
N LYS A 169 13.88 7.67 -7.88
CA LYS A 169 12.87 8.57 -7.35
C LYS A 169 11.86 9.05 -8.40
N PRO A 170 12.24 9.44 -9.63
CA PRO A 170 11.28 9.90 -10.63
C PRO A 170 10.24 8.84 -11.01
N GLU A 171 10.65 7.57 -11.14
CA GLU A 171 9.78 6.46 -11.48
C GLU A 171 8.81 6.14 -10.32
N LEU A 172 9.33 6.10 -9.09
CA LEU A 172 8.53 5.87 -7.87
C LEU A 172 7.52 6.98 -7.63
N ASP A 173 7.91 8.24 -7.80
CA ASP A 173 7.00 9.39 -7.69
C ASP A 173 5.92 9.35 -8.77
N ALA A 174 6.27 9.01 -10.00
CA ALA A 174 5.31 8.88 -11.10
C ALA A 174 4.34 7.71 -10.86
N TRP A 175 4.82 6.57 -10.32
CA TRP A 175 3.98 5.45 -9.94
C TRP A 175 3.00 5.84 -8.84
N ARG A 176 3.49 6.44 -7.75
CA ARG A 176 2.64 6.91 -6.64
C ARG A 176 1.58 7.88 -7.12
N GLN A 177 1.93 8.90 -7.90
CA GLN A 177 0.98 9.88 -8.42
C GLN A 177 -0.10 9.25 -9.31
N ARG A 178 0.26 8.25 -10.10
CA ARG A 178 -0.68 7.53 -10.97
C ARG A 178 -1.59 6.60 -10.18
N CYS A 179 -1.05 5.87 -9.23
CA CYS A 179 -1.74 4.76 -8.57
C CYS A 179 -2.41 5.19 -7.27
N TYR A 180 -1.77 6.04 -6.45
CA TYR A 180 -2.29 6.44 -5.14
C TYR A 180 -3.12 7.72 -5.28
N CYS A 181 -4.27 7.59 -5.90
CA CYS A 181 -5.24 8.67 -6.12
C CYS A 181 -6.66 8.19 -5.77
N GLY A 182 -7.58 9.12 -5.59
CA GLY A 182 -8.92 8.82 -5.10
C GLY A 182 -9.67 7.75 -5.89
N GLU A 183 -9.58 7.76 -7.21
CA GLU A 183 -10.25 6.77 -8.08
C GLU A 183 -9.69 5.33 -7.94
N ASN A 184 -8.50 5.18 -7.35
CA ASN A 184 -7.82 3.89 -7.19
C ASN A 184 -7.78 3.41 -5.74
N LEU A 185 -8.08 4.28 -4.76
CA LEU A 185 -7.99 3.94 -3.35
C LEU A 185 -9.36 3.57 -2.75
N ILE A 186 -9.33 2.60 -1.87
CA ILE A 186 -10.45 2.21 -1.01
C ILE A 186 -9.94 2.26 0.42
N LEU A 187 -10.54 3.10 1.25
CA LEU A 187 -10.36 3.11 2.68
C LEU A 187 -11.40 2.19 3.31
N SER A 188 -10.98 1.14 3.98
CA SER A 188 -11.88 0.20 4.66
C SER A 188 -11.59 0.13 6.13
N ALA A 189 -12.62 0.09 6.97
CA ALA A 189 -12.45 -0.08 8.40
C ALA A 189 -13.51 -0.98 9.01
N ALA A 190 -13.10 -1.71 10.07
CA ALA A 190 -13.98 -2.52 10.90
C ALA A 190 -13.69 -2.27 12.38
N GLY A 191 -14.74 -2.21 13.22
CA GLY A 191 -14.62 -1.93 14.64
C GLY A 191 -15.90 -1.30 15.21
N ASN A 192 -15.82 -0.82 16.44
CA ASN A 192 -16.95 -0.18 17.12
C ASN A 192 -16.94 1.34 16.92
N PHE A 193 -17.45 1.80 15.79
CA PHE A 193 -17.55 3.23 15.42
C PHE A 193 -18.74 3.44 14.46
N GLU A 194 -19.14 4.71 14.28
CA GLU A 194 -20.18 5.08 13.31
C GLU A 194 -19.57 5.39 11.95
N HIS A 195 -20.29 5.03 10.88
CA HIS A 195 -19.81 5.25 9.50
C HIS A 195 -19.52 6.71 9.20
N GLU A 196 -20.37 7.60 9.65
CA GLU A 196 -20.26 9.06 9.48
C GLU A 196 -19.01 9.63 10.15
N GLU A 197 -18.56 9.01 11.24
CA GLU A 197 -17.29 9.37 11.88
C GLU A 197 -16.11 9.00 11.00
N LEU A 198 -16.10 7.77 10.44
CA LEU A 198 -15.05 7.34 9.51
C LEU A 198 -15.01 8.23 8.27
N VAL A 199 -16.17 8.56 7.69
CA VAL A 199 -16.26 9.47 6.53
C VAL A 199 -15.65 10.83 6.84
N ARG A 200 -15.98 11.42 8.01
CA ARG A 200 -15.41 12.70 8.44
C ARG A 200 -13.88 12.65 8.61
N LEU A 201 -13.36 11.58 9.19
CA LEU A 201 -11.91 11.37 9.34
C LEU A 201 -11.23 11.14 7.98
N ALA A 202 -11.87 10.38 7.09
CA ALA A 202 -11.40 10.19 5.73
C ALA A 202 -11.34 11.52 4.95
N GLU A 203 -12.36 12.39 5.07
CA GLU A 203 -12.34 13.73 4.49
C GLU A 203 -11.23 14.60 5.07
N LYS A 204 -11.02 14.53 6.40
CA LYS A 204 -9.98 15.29 7.09
C LYS A 204 -8.58 14.94 6.60
N TYR A 205 -8.25 13.66 6.49
CA TYR A 205 -6.89 13.20 6.26
C TYR A 205 -6.61 12.86 4.77
N PHE A 206 -7.60 12.38 4.03
CA PHE A 206 -7.48 12.02 2.61
C PHE A 206 -8.19 13.00 1.66
N GLY A 207 -8.87 14.02 2.18
CA GLY A 207 -9.65 14.95 1.34
C GLY A 207 -8.83 15.74 0.32
N LYS A 208 -7.53 15.93 0.56
CA LYS A 208 -6.59 16.60 -0.36
C LYS A 208 -6.01 15.66 -1.42
N LEU A 209 -6.28 14.36 -1.33
CA LEU A 209 -5.82 13.39 -2.32
C LEU A 209 -6.38 13.75 -3.70
N PRO A 210 -5.53 13.83 -4.75
CA PRO A 210 -6.02 14.07 -6.10
C PRO A 210 -7.03 13.00 -6.52
N ARG A 211 -8.07 13.40 -7.26
CA ARG A 211 -9.03 12.45 -7.80
C ARG A 211 -8.35 11.40 -8.67
N GLY A 212 -7.48 11.86 -9.58
CA GLY A 212 -6.74 11.02 -10.50
C GLY A 212 -7.63 10.33 -11.54
N GLN A 213 -7.10 9.26 -12.12
CA GLN A 213 -7.79 8.42 -13.09
C GLN A 213 -7.71 6.96 -12.66
N LYS A 214 -8.74 6.18 -12.98
CA LYS A 214 -8.71 4.73 -12.76
C LYS A 214 -7.53 4.13 -13.50
N ALA A 215 -6.74 3.36 -12.77
CA ALA A 215 -5.67 2.57 -13.37
C ALA A 215 -6.23 1.53 -14.33
N VAL A 216 -5.55 1.38 -15.46
CA VAL A 216 -5.92 0.42 -16.50
C VAL A 216 -4.95 -0.76 -16.42
N ARG A 217 -5.49 -1.96 -16.37
CA ARG A 217 -4.70 -3.21 -16.46
C ARG A 217 -4.05 -3.31 -17.83
N LEU A 218 -2.80 -3.75 -17.86
CA LEU A 218 -2.02 -3.96 -19.07
C LEU A 218 -2.21 -5.33 -19.66
#